data_c97d3cab16d1b1af2c1374ff78ef0165
#
_entry.id   c97d3cab16d1b1af2c1374ff78ef0165
#
_cell.length_a   1.000
_cell.length_b   1.000
_cell.length_c   1.000
_cell.angle_alpha   90.00
_cell.angle_beta   90.00
_cell.angle_gamma   90.00
#
_symmetry.space_group_name_H-M   'P 1'
#
loop_
_entity.id
_entity.type
_entity.pdbx_description
1 polymer ?
#
loop_
_entity_poly.entity_id
_entity_poly.type
_entity_poly.pdbx_seq_one_letter_code
_entity_poly.pdbx_strand_id
1 'polypeptide(L)'
;MTYDFNVLEERAAELARSGRPQDAIKIYLFMAEGDPSLDGGYLAKRIAQCYEAVGDLYSAKYWYGRAIEENPEVRSDCVQARNRLERVTIDDLVPSSALAAR
;
A
#
# COMPACT_ATOMS: atom_id res chain seq x y z
N MET A 1 1.45 21.72 -15.11
CA MET A 1 2.42 21.74 -14.03
C MET A 1 3.00 20.34 -13.81
N THR A 2 4.32 20.27 -13.73
CA THR A 2 4.97 19.00 -13.45
C THR A 2 5.34 18.92 -11.96
N TYR A 3 5.27 17.71 -11.43
CA TYR A 3 5.61 17.47 -10.03
C TYR A 3 6.96 16.74 -9.97
N ASP A 4 7.77 17.12 -9.00
CA ASP A 4 9.02 16.41 -8.74
C ASP A 4 8.72 15.22 -7.82
N PHE A 5 8.74 14.02 -8.39
CA PHE A 5 8.41 12.82 -7.63
C PHE A 5 9.40 12.54 -6.49
N ASN A 6 10.63 13.01 -6.61
CA ASN A 6 11.58 12.85 -5.51
C ASN A 6 11.15 13.67 -4.29
N VAL A 7 10.67 14.89 -4.52
CA VAL A 7 10.17 15.76 -3.44
C VAL A 7 8.93 15.15 -2.83
N LEU A 8 8.02 14.63 -3.67
CA LEU A 8 6.80 13.99 -3.18
C LEU A 8 7.11 12.77 -2.33
N GLU A 9 8.05 11.95 -2.80
CA GLU A 9 8.44 10.75 -2.07
C GLU A 9 9.05 11.08 -0.70
N GLU A 10 9.91 12.08 -0.66
CA GLU A 10 10.50 12.53 0.61
C GLU A 10 9.42 13.00 1.58
N ARG A 11 8.45 13.76 1.08
CA ARG A 11 7.37 14.27 1.92
C ARG A 11 6.49 13.12 2.44
N ALA A 12 6.17 12.17 1.57
CA ALA A 12 5.37 11.02 1.97
C ALA A 12 6.09 10.17 3.01
N ALA A 13 7.39 9.93 2.79
CA ALA A 13 8.18 9.15 3.75
C ALA A 13 8.26 9.85 5.10
N GLU A 14 8.41 11.17 5.10
CA GLU A 14 8.44 11.95 6.34
C GLU A 14 7.11 11.85 7.09
N LEU A 15 6.00 11.96 6.36
CA LEU A 15 4.67 11.84 6.97
C LEU A 15 4.47 10.47 7.60
N ALA A 16 4.91 9.41 6.90
CA ALA A 16 4.82 8.05 7.43
C ALA A 16 5.64 7.91 8.71
N ARG A 17 6.86 8.45 8.73
CA ARG A 17 7.73 8.35 9.90
C ARG A 17 7.21 9.16 11.08
N SER A 18 6.48 10.23 10.82
CA SER A 18 5.99 11.11 11.88
C SER A 18 4.60 10.71 12.39
N GLY A 19 4.14 9.51 12.04
CA GLY A 19 2.87 9.00 12.54
C GLY A 19 1.65 9.47 11.78
N ARG A 20 1.84 9.89 10.52
CA ARG A 20 0.75 10.35 9.67
C ARG A 20 0.68 9.51 8.38
N PRO A 21 0.57 8.17 8.50
CA PRO A 21 0.55 7.31 7.32
C PRO A 21 -0.64 7.55 6.40
N GLN A 22 -1.79 7.99 6.92
CA GLN A 22 -2.94 8.26 6.08
C GLN A 22 -2.70 9.44 5.14
N ASP A 23 -1.88 10.41 5.54
CA ASP A 23 -1.51 11.52 4.66
C ASP A 23 -0.45 11.09 3.66
N ALA A 24 0.47 10.23 4.09
CA ALA A 24 1.48 9.66 3.20
C ALA A 24 0.81 8.86 2.07
N ILE A 25 -0.23 8.10 2.40
CA ILE A 25 -0.98 7.31 1.41
C ILE A 25 -1.50 8.21 0.30
N LYS A 26 -2.03 9.37 0.62
CA LYS A 26 -2.57 10.29 -0.38
C LYS A 26 -1.51 10.70 -1.39
N ILE A 27 -0.31 10.98 -0.92
CA ILE A 27 0.79 11.37 -1.79
C ILE A 27 1.24 10.19 -2.65
N TYR A 28 1.44 9.03 -2.03
CA TYR A 28 1.86 7.84 -2.76
C TYR A 28 0.84 7.42 -3.82
N LEU A 29 -0.45 7.51 -3.51
CA LEU A 29 -1.50 7.18 -4.49
C LEU A 29 -1.47 8.14 -5.66
N PHE A 30 -1.25 9.44 -5.40
CA PHE A 30 -1.10 10.41 -6.47
C PHE A 30 0.08 10.05 -7.37
N MET A 31 1.22 9.68 -6.77
CA MET A 31 2.40 9.28 -7.54
C MET A 31 2.12 8.02 -8.37
N ALA A 32 1.39 7.07 -7.78
CA ALA A 32 1.07 5.81 -8.45
C ALA A 32 0.20 6.04 -9.70
N GLU A 33 -0.68 7.03 -9.67
CA GLU A 33 -1.49 7.35 -10.83
C GLU A 33 -0.64 7.79 -12.02
N GLY A 34 0.50 8.42 -11.76
CA GLY A 34 1.40 8.89 -12.82
C GLY A 34 2.46 7.89 -13.22
N ASP A 35 2.49 6.72 -12.59
CA ASP A 35 3.51 5.71 -12.87
C ASP A 35 2.89 4.31 -12.89
N PRO A 36 2.49 3.83 -14.07
CA PRO A 36 1.85 2.50 -14.18
C PRO A 36 2.71 1.35 -13.68
N SER A 37 4.04 1.50 -13.71
CA SER A 37 4.94 0.46 -13.22
C SER A 37 5.07 0.48 -11.69
N LEU A 38 4.48 1.50 -11.04
CA LEU A 38 4.59 1.68 -9.59
C LEU A 38 6.05 1.69 -9.14
N ASP A 39 6.92 2.28 -9.98
CA ASP A 39 8.36 2.37 -9.74
C ASP A 39 8.95 0.98 -9.45
N GLY A 40 8.69 0.03 -10.34
CA GLY A 40 9.15 -1.35 -10.18
C GLY A 40 8.61 -1.98 -8.91
N GLY A 41 7.41 -1.60 -8.50
CA GLY A 41 6.75 -2.12 -7.32
C GLY A 41 7.09 -1.37 -6.03
N TYR A 42 8.02 -0.41 -6.08
CA TYR A 42 8.42 0.34 -4.87
C TYR A 42 7.25 1.14 -4.28
N LEU A 43 6.51 1.85 -5.14
CA LEU A 43 5.37 2.64 -4.67
C LEU A 43 4.30 1.75 -4.03
N ALA A 44 4.03 0.60 -4.65
CA ALA A 44 3.05 -0.34 -4.10
C ALA A 44 3.48 -0.84 -2.73
N LYS A 45 4.78 -1.12 -2.55
CA LYS A 45 5.31 -1.54 -1.25
C LYS A 45 5.10 -0.46 -0.20
N ARG A 46 5.41 0.80 -0.53
CA ARG A 46 5.26 1.89 0.43
C ARG A 46 3.79 2.12 0.79
N ILE A 47 2.91 2.04 -0.20
CA ILE A 47 1.47 2.16 0.03
C ILE A 47 1.00 1.05 0.97
N ALA A 48 1.43 -0.19 0.71
CA ALA A 48 1.05 -1.33 1.55
C ALA A 48 1.50 -1.12 2.99
N GLN A 49 2.74 -0.66 3.19
CA GLN A 49 3.26 -0.42 4.53
C GLN A 49 2.44 0.65 5.27
N CYS A 50 2.01 1.68 4.56
CA CYS A 50 1.18 2.72 5.16
C CYS A 50 -0.20 2.18 5.53
N TYR A 51 -0.79 1.34 4.68
CA TYR A 51 -2.08 0.72 5.01
C TYR A 51 -1.95 -0.20 6.23
N GLU A 52 -0.85 -0.94 6.34
CA GLU A 52 -0.62 -1.74 7.56
C GLU A 52 -0.58 -0.84 8.79
N ALA A 53 0.10 0.29 8.68
CA ALA A 53 0.25 1.21 9.80
C ALA A 53 -1.09 1.79 10.27
N VAL A 54 -2.05 1.97 9.36
CA VAL A 54 -3.38 2.46 9.74
C VAL A 54 -4.34 1.32 10.09
N GLY A 55 -3.89 0.08 10.01
CA GLY A 55 -4.70 -1.07 10.39
C GLY A 55 -5.60 -1.60 9.28
N ASP A 56 -5.48 -1.09 8.07
CA ASP A 56 -6.24 -1.58 6.93
C ASP A 56 -5.47 -2.72 6.26
N LEU A 57 -5.56 -3.90 6.83
CA LEU A 57 -4.78 -5.04 6.40
C LEU A 57 -5.24 -5.60 5.06
N TYR A 58 -6.49 -5.43 4.72
CA TYR A 58 -7.01 -5.87 3.43
C TYR A 58 -6.35 -5.07 2.29
N SER A 59 -6.33 -3.75 2.41
CA SER A 59 -5.69 -2.90 1.41
C SER A 59 -4.18 -3.14 1.37
N ALA A 60 -3.56 -3.37 2.53
CA ALA A 60 -2.13 -3.68 2.59
C ALA A 60 -1.82 -4.94 1.80
N LYS A 61 -2.62 -6.00 1.98
CA LYS A 61 -2.45 -7.25 1.26
C LYS A 61 -2.53 -7.03 -0.26
N TYR A 62 -3.51 -6.26 -0.70
CA TYR A 62 -3.67 -5.94 -2.12
C TYR A 62 -2.41 -5.25 -2.67
N TRP A 63 -1.92 -4.23 -1.97
CA TRP A 63 -0.79 -3.46 -2.48
C TRP A 63 0.53 -4.23 -2.44
N TYR A 64 0.73 -5.10 -1.45
CA TYR A 64 1.86 -6.01 -1.48
C TYR A 64 1.79 -6.92 -2.70
N GLY A 65 0.59 -7.40 -3.04
CA GLY A 65 0.37 -8.19 -4.25
C GLY A 65 0.75 -7.43 -5.52
N ARG A 66 0.39 -6.13 -5.57
CA ARG A 66 0.76 -5.31 -6.72
C ARG A 66 2.27 -5.10 -6.82
N ALA A 67 2.95 -4.96 -5.69
CA ALA A 67 4.41 -4.84 -5.70
C ALA A 67 5.06 -6.08 -6.27
N ILE A 68 4.57 -7.25 -5.89
CA ILE A 68 5.09 -8.53 -6.37
C ILE A 68 4.86 -8.69 -7.87
N GLU A 69 3.67 -8.30 -8.35
CA GLU A 69 3.35 -8.38 -9.77
C GLU A 69 4.30 -7.54 -10.62
N GLU A 70 4.68 -6.36 -10.12
CA GLU A 70 5.55 -5.47 -10.89
C GLU A 70 7.01 -5.93 -10.88
N ASN A 71 7.47 -6.57 -9.81
CA ASN A 71 8.85 -6.99 -9.73
C ASN A 71 9.02 -8.17 -8.77
N PRO A 72 8.62 -9.37 -9.19
CA PRO A 72 8.60 -10.52 -8.29
C PRO A 72 9.97 -10.92 -7.74
N GLU A 73 11.03 -10.70 -8.52
CA GLU A 73 12.37 -11.10 -8.09
C GLU A 73 12.95 -10.17 -7.03
N VAL A 74 12.64 -8.88 -7.12
CA VAL A 74 13.22 -7.87 -6.23
C VAL A 74 12.37 -7.68 -4.97
N ARG A 75 11.08 -8.03 -5.03
CA ARG A 75 10.14 -7.77 -3.94
C ARG A 75 9.90 -9.00 -3.06
N SER A 76 10.96 -9.76 -2.75
CA SER A 76 10.81 -10.93 -1.87
C SER A 76 10.30 -10.55 -0.49
N ASP A 77 10.64 -9.36 0.00
CA ASP A 77 10.11 -8.87 1.27
C ASP A 77 8.60 -8.67 1.21
N CYS A 78 8.09 -8.28 0.04
CA CYS A 78 6.64 -8.14 -0.15
C CYS A 78 5.94 -9.48 -0.18
N VAL A 79 6.61 -10.51 -0.71
CA VAL A 79 6.06 -11.88 -0.68
C VAL A 79 5.86 -12.32 0.76
N GLN A 80 6.85 -12.11 1.61
CA GLN A 80 6.76 -12.47 3.02
C GLN A 80 5.67 -11.67 3.72
N ALA A 81 5.59 -10.37 3.45
CA ALA A 81 4.59 -9.51 4.06
C ALA A 81 3.18 -9.94 3.65
N ARG A 82 2.98 -10.25 2.36
CA ARG A 82 1.69 -10.70 1.88
C ARG A 82 1.30 -12.04 2.49
N ASN A 83 2.26 -12.94 2.67
CA ASN A 83 1.99 -14.24 3.28
C ASN A 83 1.52 -14.09 4.73
N ARG A 84 2.05 -13.11 5.47
CA ARG A 84 1.56 -12.83 6.83
C ARG A 84 0.09 -12.42 6.82
N LEU A 85 -0.38 -11.86 5.73
CA LEU A 85 -1.74 -11.36 5.60
C LEU A 85 -2.64 -12.31 4.80
N GLU A 86 -2.19 -13.55 4.60
CA GLU A 86 -2.90 -14.52 3.76
C GLU A 86 -4.36 -14.71 4.15
N ARG A 87 -4.65 -14.71 5.44
CA ARG A 87 -6.00 -14.96 5.94
C ARG A 87 -6.87 -13.71 6.01
N VAL A 88 -6.30 -12.56 5.72
CA VAL A 88 -7.08 -11.32 5.70
C VAL A 88 -8.01 -11.32 4.50
N THR A 89 -9.28 -11.01 4.73
CA THR A 89 -10.30 -10.97 3.67
C THR A 89 -11.12 -9.70 3.81
N ILE A 90 -12.07 -9.52 2.90
CA ILE A 90 -12.98 -8.37 2.97
C ILE A 90 -13.78 -8.33 4.28
N ASP A 91 -13.94 -9.48 4.93
CA ASP A 91 -14.64 -9.53 6.22
C ASP A 91 -13.93 -8.69 7.28
N ASP A 92 -12.63 -8.47 7.13
CA ASP A 92 -11.87 -7.68 8.08
C ASP A 92 -12.14 -6.18 7.95
N LEU A 93 -12.76 -5.76 6.85
CA LEU A 93 -13.11 -4.35 6.63
C LEU A 93 -14.53 -4.02 7.04
N VAL A 94 -15.43 -4.98 7.00
CA VAL A 94 -16.82 -4.75 7.32
C VAL A 94 -17.30 -5.75 8.35
N PRO A 95 -18.22 -5.35 9.22
CA PRO A 95 -18.76 -6.28 10.22
C PRO A 95 -19.44 -7.47 9.55
N SER A 96 -19.29 -8.64 10.14
CA SER A 96 -19.94 -9.86 9.63
C SER A 96 -21.44 -9.68 9.45
N SER A 97 -22.06 -8.93 10.32
CA SER A 97 -23.49 -8.66 10.21
C SER A 97 -23.86 -7.91 8.95
N ALA A 98 -22.94 -7.10 8.41
CA ALA A 98 -23.20 -6.37 7.17
C ALA A 98 -23.05 -7.27 5.95
N LEU A 99 -22.25 -8.33 6.08
CA LEU A 99 -22.02 -9.27 4.99
C LEU A 99 -23.05 -10.40 4.99
N ALA A 100 -23.64 -10.68 6.12
CA ALA A 100 -24.64 -11.72 6.26
C ALA A 100 -25.96 -11.20 5.75
N ALA A 101 -26.01 -10.89 4.56
CA ALA A 101 -27.13 -10.32 3.99
C ALA A 101 -28.21 -11.22 3.86
N ARG A 102 -29.05 -10.94 4.13
CA ARG A 102 -29.99 -11.32 3.76
C ARG A 102 -30.73 -11.69 2.89
#